data_72bf78b8f53bebd3e330705f5bd3e9bd
#
_entry.id   72bf78b8f53bebd3e330705f5bd3e9bd
#
_cell.length_a   1.000
_cell.length_b   1.000
_cell.length_c   1.000
_cell.angle_alpha   90.00
_cell.angle_beta   90.00
_cell.angle_gamma   90.00
#
_symmetry.space_group_name_H-M   'P 1'
#
loop_
_entity.id
_entity.type
_entity.pdbx_description
1 polymer ?
#
loop_
_entity_poly.entity_id
_entity_poly.type
_entity_poly.pdbx_seq_one_letter_code
_entity_poly.pdbx_strand_id
1 'polypeptide(L)'
;MFEIKAKAPVFEISHKYVENPSAAQYAQHTHAYCELLLFVRGDANFNIDGILHHPKPYDLLIIPSATYHYFIPRSPKAYENYVLDFSPDLVPIEHRQKLFAKPTILNVGDDAEFRRFFELLDLYHSTYSPEDFLLACRSLLRELLIFCSYRMDSSIPVESTRNPLVETMLGLISENLEKPLDADFLAREMMLSKSYVQNVFSQEMHIGLKKYITQKKLFAAQADLAGGMSAADVCAKYEFSDYSSFFRHYKKMMGVSPREKKRSGA
;
A
#
# COMPACT_ATOMS: atom_id res chain seq x y z
N MET A 1 23.28 -10.73 -2.00
CA MET A 1 22.23 -9.68 -1.94
C MET A 1 22.66 -8.51 -2.80
N PHE A 2 21.78 -7.99 -3.66
CA PHE A 2 21.97 -6.69 -4.31
C PHE A 2 20.70 -5.85 -4.18
N GLU A 3 20.83 -4.54 -4.27
CA GLU A 3 19.72 -3.59 -4.29
C GLU A 3 20.07 -2.42 -5.23
N ILE A 4 19.22 -2.17 -6.22
CA ILE A 4 19.19 -0.93 -6.98
C ILE A 4 18.10 -0.06 -6.38
N LYS A 5 18.39 1.21 -6.15
CA LYS A 5 17.44 2.12 -5.50
C LYS A 5 17.48 3.51 -6.10
N ALA A 6 16.29 4.03 -6.41
CA ALA A 6 16.06 5.42 -6.78
C ALA A 6 15.04 6.02 -5.80
N LYS A 7 15.36 7.18 -5.21
CA LYS A 7 14.47 7.86 -4.28
C LYS A 7 14.32 9.33 -4.61
N ALA A 8 13.09 9.76 -4.77
CA ALA A 8 12.69 11.15 -4.94
C ALA A 8 11.59 11.49 -3.92
N PRO A 9 11.24 12.78 -3.73
CA PRO A 9 10.22 13.18 -2.75
C PRO A 9 8.84 12.51 -2.94
N VAL A 10 8.51 12.11 -4.16
CA VAL A 10 7.19 11.59 -4.53
C VAL A 10 7.19 10.13 -4.97
N PHE A 11 8.34 9.50 -5.09
CA PHE A 11 8.47 8.07 -5.39
C PHE A 11 9.76 7.47 -4.85
N GLU A 12 9.73 6.17 -4.63
CA GLU A 12 10.89 5.33 -4.36
C GLU A 12 10.77 4.07 -5.22
N ILE A 13 11.85 3.72 -5.94
CA ILE A 13 11.91 2.54 -6.79
C ILE A 13 13.07 1.69 -6.32
N SER A 14 12.87 0.39 -6.21
CA SER A 14 13.94 -0.55 -5.88
C SER A 14 13.81 -1.85 -6.65
N HIS A 15 14.95 -2.42 -7.02
CA HIS A 15 15.12 -3.81 -7.45
C HIS A 15 15.97 -4.51 -6.41
N LYS A 16 15.47 -5.60 -5.83
CA LYS A 16 16.13 -6.32 -4.74
C LYS A 16 16.27 -7.80 -5.05
N TYR A 17 17.45 -8.33 -4.72
CA TYR A 17 17.71 -9.75 -4.68
C TYR A 17 18.26 -10.16 -3.30
N VAL A 18 17.59 -11.06 -2.63
CA VAL A 18 17.93 -11.53 -1.27
C VAL A 18 18.07 -13.05 -1.29
N GLU A 19 19.25 -13.56 -0.98
CA GLU A 19 19.55 -15.01 -1.02
C GLU A 19 18.80 -15.82 0.02
N ASN A 20 18.69 -15.33 1.24
CA ASN A 20 18.02 -16.00 2.36
C ASN A 20 17.04 -15.01 3.03
N PRO A 21 15.85 -14.82 2.49
CA PRO A 21 14.87 -13.92 3.09
C PRO A 21 14.38 -14.46 4.43
N SER A 22 14.25 -13.57 5.42
CA SER A 22 13.69 -13.89 6.72
C SER A 22 12.53 -12.98 7.08
N ALA A 23 11.54 -13.48 7.82
CA ALA A 23 10.38 -12.70 8.22
C ALA A 23 10.74 -11.43 9.03
N ALA A 24 11.87 -11.45 9.76
CA ALA A 24 12.34 -10.30 10.52
C ALA A 24 12.74 -9.10 9.65
N GLN A 25 13.05 -9.32 8.37
CA GLN A 25 13.42 -8.26 7.42
C GLN A 25 12.21 -7.53 6.84
N TYR A 26 11.02 -8.10 6.98
CA TYR A 26 9.79 -7.62 6.33
C TYR A 26 8.70 -7.36 7.37
N ALA A 27 8.85 -6.25 8.09
CA ALA A 27 7.87 -5.87 9.10
C ALA A 27 6.52 -5.53 8.44
N GLN A 28 5.45 -5.89 9.12
CA GLN A 28 4.10 -5.49 8.77
C GLN A 28 3.99 -3.97 8.76
N HIS A 29 3.54 -3.39 7.66
CA HIS A 29 3.46 -1.94 7.51
C HIS A 29 2.28 -1.50 6.65
N THR A 30 2.08 -0.20 6.65
CA THR A 30 1.19 0.54 5.76
C THR A 30 1.78 1.91 5.54
N HIS A 31 1.62 2.47 4.38
CA HIS A 31 2.16 3.78 4.00
C HIS A 31 1.19 4.58 3.13
N ALA A 32 1.47 5.87 2.97
CA ALA A 32 0.66 6.79 2.19
C ALA A 32 0.88 6.68 0.68
N TYR A 33 1.83 5.86 0.25
CA TYR A 33 2.12 5.62 -1.15
C TYR A 33 1.24 4.51 -1.71
N CYS A 34 0.95 4.58 -3.01
CA CYS A 34 0.57 3.40 -3.78
C CYS A 34 1.83 2.59 -4.07
N GLU A 35 1.69 1.27 -4.22
CA GLU A 35 2.80 0.38 -4.51
C GLU A 35 2.49 -0.50 -5.71
N LEU A 36 3.48 -0.65 -6.60
CA LEU A 36 3.56 -1.74 -7.56
C LEU A 36 4.71 -2.66 -7.14
N LEU A 37 4.40 -3.93 -6.89
CA LEU A 37 5.40 -4.94 -6.57
C LEU A 37 5.37 -6.03 -7.64
N LEU A 38 6.45 -6.13 -8.44
CA LEU A 38 6.65 -7.25 -9.33
C LEU A 38 7.41 -8.36 -8.61
N PHE A 39 6.77 -9.50 -8.44
CA PHE A 39 7.40 -10.69 -7.88
C PHE A 39 8.13 -11.46 -8.99
N VAL A 40 9.46 -11.40 -9.00
CA VAL A 40 10.26 -12.07 -10.04
C VAL A 40 10.45 -13.54 -9.73
N ARG A 41 10.89 -13.84 -8.50
CA ARG A 41 11.06 -15.23 -8.00
C ARG A 41 11.12 -15.29 -6.49
N GLY A 42 10.89 -16.48 -5.96
CA GLY A 42 10.95 -16.79 -4.55
C GLY A 42 9.92 -17.83 -4.14
N ASP A 43 9.79 -18.01 -2.83
CA ASP A 43 8.75 -18.83 -2.22
C ASP A 43 8.21 -18.07 -1.02
N ALA A 44 7.11 -17.36 -1.24
CA ALA A 44 6.56 -16.44 -0.26
C ALA A 44 5.05 -16.34 -0.35
N ASN A 45 4.46 -15.89 0.74
CA ASN A 45 3.12 -15.34 0.77
C ASN A 45 3.18 -13.82 0.94
N PHE A 46 2.18 -13.12 0.41
CA PHE A 46 1.88 -11.73 0.72
C PHE A 46 0.53 -11.67 1.41
N ASN A 47 0.49 -11.07 2.59
CA ASN A 47 -0.77 -10.70 3.20
C ASN A 47 -1.10 -9.27 2.76
N ILE A 48 -2.26 -9.07 2.15
CA ILE A 48 -2.74 -7.76 1.72
C ILE A 48 -4.15 -7.57 2.30
N ASP A 49 -4.29 -6.67 3.27
CA ASP A 49 -5.53 -6.42 4.02
C ASP A 49 -6.20 -7.72 4.51
N GLY A 50 -5.41 -8.65 5.07
CA GLY A 50 -5.89 -9.92 5.62
C GLY A 50 -6.06 -11.05 4.60
N ILE A 51 -5.91 -10.79 3.29
CA ILE A 51 -5.92 -11.84 2.27
C ILE A 51 -4.51 -12.35 2.06
N LEU A 52 -4.35 -13.66 2.18
CA LEU A 52 -3.08 -14.31 1.93
C LEU A 52 -2.98 -14.70 0.45
N HIS A 53 -2.02 -14.10 -0.23
CA HIS A 53 -1.72 -14.37 -1.63
C HIS A 53 -0.42 -15.18 -1.74
N HIS A 54 -0.40 -16.13 -2.66
CA HIS A 54 0.81 -16.87 -3.02
C HIS A 54 1.19 -16.51 -4.47
N PRO A 55 2.00 -15.46 -4.68
CA PRO A 55 2.30 -14.97 -6.00
C PRO A 55 3.14 -15.98 -6.79
N LYS A 56 2.90 -16.03 -8.07
CA LYS A 56 3.69 -16.75 -9.06
C LYS A 56 4.76 -15.82 -9.64
N PRO A 57 5.85 -16.36 -10.21
CA PRO A 57 6.79 -15.53 -10.94
C PRO A 57 6.10 -14.61 -11.94
N TYR A 58 6.49 -13.34 -11.89
CA TYR A 58 5.92 -12.24 -12.69
C TYR A 58 4.47 -11.90 -12.37
N ASP A 59 3.99 -12.18 -11.16
CA ASP A 59 2.80 -11.52 -10.65
C ASP A 59 3.16 -10.10 -10.24
N LEU A 60 2.38 -9.14 -10.74
CA LEU A 60 2.41 -7.74 -10.34
C LEU A 60 1.31 -7.50 -9.32
N LEU A 61 1.70 -7.15 -8.11
CA LEU A 61 0.80 -6.74 -7.04
C LEU A 61 0.60 -5.23 -7.15
N ILE A 62 -0.64 -4.79 -7.28
CA ILE A 62 -1.05 -3.38 -7.30
C ILE A 62 -1.70 -3.09 -5.96
N ILE A 63 -1.03 -2.30 -5.12
CA ILE A 63 -1.41 -2.06 -3.74
C ILE A 63 -1.79 -0.60 -3.56
N PRO A 64 -3.07 -0.28 -3.26
CA PRO A 64 -3.50 1.08 -2.96
C PRO A 64 -2.79 1.66 -1.73
N SER A 65 -2.70 2.99 -1.67
CA SER A 65 -2.26 3.68 -0.47
C SER A 65 -3.12 3.28 0.74
N ALA A 66 -2.55 3.33 1.94
CA ALA A 66 -3.23 2.96 3.18
C ALA A 66 -3.67 1.49 3.27
N THR A 67 -3.20 0.63 2.38
CA THR A 67 -3.44 -0.82 2.45
C THR A 67 -2.43 -1.45 3.40
N TYR A 68 -2.91 -2.29 4.30
CA TYR A 68 -2.06 -3.03 5.22
C TYR A 68 -1.50 -4.27 4.52
N HIS A 69 -0.18 -4.37 4.43
CA HIS A 69 0.44 -5.49 3.73
C HIS A 69 1.79 -5.88 4.32
N TYR A 70 2.23 -7.10 4.04
CA TYR A 70 3.53 -7.60 4.42
C TYR A 70 3.88 -8.91 3.68
N PHE A 71 5.17 -9.15 3.58
CA PHE A 71 5.78 -10.33 2.97
C PHE A 71 6.05 -11.40 4.04
N ILE A 72 5.79 -12.66 3.68
CA ILE A 72 6.01 -13.83 4.54
C ILE A 72 6.84 -14.84 3.75
N PRO A 73 8.17 -14.94 3.95
CA PRO A 73 8.95 -15.99 3.31
C PRO A 73 8.51 -17.38 3.82
N ARG A 74 8.31 -18.32 2.90
CA ARG A 74 7.91 -19.70 3.20
C ARG A 74 9.08 -20.66 3.24
N SER A 75 10.17 -20.30 2.59
CA SER A 75 11.40 -21.08 2.54
C SER A 75 12.64 -20.18 2.39
N PRO A 76 13.87 -20.70 2.54
CA PRO A 76 15.08 -19.91 2.35
C PRO A 76 15.45 -19.70 0.87
N LYS A 77 14.55 -20.00 -0.07
CA LYS A 77 14.81 -19.74 -1.50
C LYS A 77 15.04 -18.28 -1.73
N ALA A 78 16.00 -17.97 -2.60
CA ALA A 78 16.29 -16.59 -2.99
C ALA A 78 15.02 -15.88 -3.48
N TYR A 79 14.87 -14.65 -3.04
CA TYR A 79 13.75 -13.77 -3.35
C TYR A 79 14.21 -12.58 -4.17
N GLU A 80 13.49 -12.29 -5.23
CA GLU A 80 13.76 -11.16 -6.11
C GLU A 80 12.47 -10.43 -6.47
N ASN A 81 12.50 -9.12 -6.35
CA ASN A 81 11.36 -8.26 -6.64
C ASN A 81 11.76 -6.86 -7.10
N TYR A 82 10.87 -6.22 -7.82
CA TYR A 82 10.87 -4.77 -7.98
C TYR A 82 9.74 -4.19 -7.12
N VAL A 83 10.04 -3.08 -6.44
CA VAL A 83 9.04 -2.31 -5.67
C VAL A 83 9.08 -0.87 -6.12
N LEU A 84 7.92 -0.36 -6.49
CA LEU A 84 7.71 1.03 -6.90
C LEU A 84 6.69 1.64 -5.95
N ASP A 85 7.18 2.43 -4.98
CA ASP A 85 6.36 3.23 -4.07
C ASP A 85 6.20 4.64 -4.60
N PHE A 86 5.00 5.16 -4.70
CA PHE A 86 4.77 6.49 -5.27
C PHE A 86 3.54 7.19 -4.69
N SER A 87 3.61 8.53 -4.68
CA SER A 87 2.45 9.34 -4.29
C SER A 87 1.26 9.07 -5.20
N PRO A 88 0.05 8.92 -4.64
CA PRO A 88 -1.17 8.85 -5.46
C PRO A 88 -1.32 9.99 -6.48
N ASP A 89 -0.66 11.14 -6.24
CA ASP A 89 -0.70 12.29 -7.14
C ASP A 89 0.06 12.08 -8.45
N LEU A 90 0.96 11.09 -8.50
CA LEU A 90 1.62 10.69 -9.76
C LEU A 90 0.70 9.88 -10.68
N VAL A 91 -0.36 9.31 -10.14
CA VAL A 91 -1.33 8.54 -10.93
C VAL A 91 -2.24 9.51 -11.68
N PRO A 92 -2.33 9.43 -13.02
CA PRO A 92 -3.30 10.23 -13.77
C PRO A 92 -4.72 10.00 -13.22
N ILE A 93 -5.48 11.09 -13.04
CA ILE A 93 -6.74 11.05 -12.30
C ILE A 93 -7.76 10.09 -12.92
N GLU A 94 -7.78 9.99 -14.23
CA GLU A 94 -8.63 9.09 -15.01
C GLU A 94 -8.34 7.61 -14.80
N HIS A 95 -7.12 7.28 -14.36
CA HIS A 95 -6.69 5.90 -14.09
C HIS A 95 -6.70 5.54 -12.61
N ARG A 96 -6.77 6.54 -11.71
CA ARG A 96 -6.59 6.36 -10.27
C ARG A 96 -7.61 5.39 -9.66
N GLN A 97 -8.90 5.60 -9.95
CA GLN A 97 -9.94 4.75 -9.41
C GLN A 97 -9.83 3.31 -9.94
N LYS A 98 -9.52 3.16 -11.22
CA LYS A 98 -9.37 1.84 -11.84
C LYS A 98 -8.22 1.06 -11.24
N LEU A 99 -7.05 1.68 -11.10
CA LEU A 99 -5.84 1.02 -10.59
C LEU A 99 -5.88 0.75 -9.09
N PHE A 100 -6.45 1.68 -8.31
CA PHE A 100 -6.28 1.70 -6.86
C PHE A 100 -7.58 1.72 -6.05
N ALA A 101 -8.71 1.28 -6.64
CA ALA A 101 -9.96 1.08 -5.88
C ALA A 101 -9.83 -0.07 -4.86
N LYS A 102 -9.07 -1.10 -5.21
CA LYS A 102 -8.79 -2.27 -4.37
C LYS A 102 -7.45 -2.90 -4.76
N PRO A 103 -6.82 -3.66 -3.85
CA PRO A 103 -5.65 -4.46 -4.20
C PRO A 103 -5.96 -5.42 -5.36
N THR A 104 -5.02 -5.54 -6.29
CA THR A 104 -5.18 -6.37 -7.49
C THR A 104 -3.87 -7.09 -7.80
N ILE A 105 -3.94 -8.30 -8.32
CA ILE A 105 -2.79 -9.05 -8.82
C ILE A 105 -2.99 -9.32 -10.30
N LEU A 106 -2.00 -8.93 -11.11
CA LEU A 106 -1.93 -9.20 -12.54
C LEU A 106 -0.77 -10.15 -12.80
N ASN A 107 -1.02 -11.29 -13.45
CA ASN A 107 0.10 -12.09 -13.96
C ASN A 107 0.56 -11.52 -15.29
N VAL A 108 1.83 -11.09 -15.33
CA VAL A 108 2.44 -10.45 -16.52
C VAL A 108 3.55 -11.30 -17.11
N GLY A 109 3.63 -12.59 -16.71
CA GLY A 109 4.73 -13.50 -17.07
C GLY A 109 4.97 -13.64 -18.57
N ASP A 110 3.92 -13.71 -19.36
CA ASP A 110 4.00 -13.88 -20.82
C ASP A 110 4.06 -12.56 -21.59
N ASP A 111 3.95 -11.41 -20.90
CA ASP A 111 4.00 -10.09 -21.51
C ASP A 111 5.43 -9.52 -21.50
N ALA A 112 6.14 -9.70 -22.61
CA ALA A 112 7.51 -9.22 -22.77
C ALA A 112 7.59 -7.67 -22.72
N GLU A 113 6.59 -6.96 -23.24
CA GLU A 113 6.54 -5.50 -23.20
C GLU A 113 6.40 -4.99 -21.77
N PHE A 114 5.58 -5.69 -20.97
CA PHE A 114 5.41 -5.38 -19.56
C PHE A 114 6.71 -5.58 -18.78
N ARG A 115 7.38 -6.72 -18.95
CA ARG A 115 8.67 -7.00 -18.29
C ARG A 115 9.74 -5.97 -18.64
N ARG A 116 9.73 -5.48 -19.88
CA ARG A 116 10.67 -4.47 -20.34
C ARG A 116 10.68 -3.19 -19.49
N PHE A 117 9.56 -2.78 -18.89
CA PHE A 117 9.52 -1.62 -17.98
C PHE A 117 10.48 -1.79 -16.80
N PHE A 118 10.57 -2.99 -16.25
CA PHE A 118 11.43 -3.29 -15.11
C PHE A 118 12.88 -3.49 -15.54
N GLU A 119 13.11 -4.12 -16.67
CA GLU A 119 14.45 -4.25 -17.25
C GLU A 119 15.07 -2.89 -17.62
N LEU A 120 14.25 -1.94 -18.05
CA LEU A 120 14.70 -0.58 -18.32
C LEU A 120 15.14 0.15 -17.04
N LEU A 121 14.59 -0.15 -15.87
CA LEU A 121 15.06 0.42 -14.61
C LEU A 121 16.53 0.03 -14.33
N ASP A 122 16.88 -1.23 -14.55
CA ASP A 122 18.25 -1.71 -14.36
C ASP A 122 19.20 -1.15 -15.40
N LEU A 123 18.76 -1.06 -16.66
CA LEU A 123 19.52 -0.45 -17.74
C LEU A 123 19.79 1.04 -17.45
N TYR A 124 18.79 1.78 -17.05
CA TYR A 124 18.92 3.21 -16.74
C TYR A 124 19.84 3.45 -15.56
N HIS A 125 19.72 2.63 -14.50
CA HIS A 125 20.62 2.71 -13.34
C HIS A 125 22.09 2.52 -13.74
N SER A 126 22.38 1.61 -14.68
CA SER A 126 23.75 1.33 -15.12
C SER A 126 24.29 2.30 -16.15
N THR A 127 23.41 3.10 -16.80
CA THR A 127 23.77 3.91 -17.98
C THR A 127 23.72 5.41 -17.71
N TYR A 128 22.77 5.87 -16.89
CA TYR A 128 22.49 7.30 -16.71
C TYR A 128 23.20 7.89 -15.49
N SER A 129 23.32 9.23 -15.47
CA SER A 129 23.67 9.95 -14.25
C SER A 129 22.58 9.76 -13.19
N PRO A 130 22.88 9.92 -11.87
CA PRO A 130 21.85 9.82 -10.83
C PRO A 130 20.64 10.73 -11.06
N GLU A 131 20.87 11.93 -11.57
CA GLU A 131 19.83 12.92 -11.87
C GLU A 131 18.95 12.47 -13.04
N ASP A 132 19.58 12.04 -14.15
CA ASP A 132 18.87 11.56 -15.34
C ASP A 132 18.15 10.25 -15.06
N PHE A 133 18.73 9.39 -14.22
CA PHE A 133 18.08 8.16 -13.76
C PHE A 133 16.75 8.46 -13.04
N LEU A 134 16.72 9.43 -12.12
CA LEU A 134 15.49 9.83 -11.44
C LEU A 134 14.44 10.40 -12.41
N LEU A 135 14.84 11.20 -13.38
CA LEU A 135 13.94 11.73 -14.42
C LEU A 135 13.35 10.61 -15.28
N ALA A 136 14.20 9.67 -15.72
CA ALA A 136 13.80 8.52 -16.52
C ALA A 136 12.84 7.60 -15.74
N CYS A 137 13.13 7.31 -14.46
CA CYS A 137 12.27 6.55 -13.58
C CYS A 137 10.88 7.17 -13.45
N ARG A 138 10.79 8.49 -13.27
CA ARG A 138 9.51 9.22 -13.18
C ARG A 138 8.67 9.06 -14.45
N SER A 139 9.30 9.16 -15.61
CA SER A 139 8.64 9.02 -16.92
C SER A 139 8.16 7.59 -17.14
N LEU A 140 9.03 6.62 -16.85
CA LEU A 140 8.76 5.19 -16.98
C LEU A 140 7.62 4.75 -16.04
N LEU A 141 7.61 5.24 -14.79
CA LEU A 141 6.53 4.97 -13.85
C LEU A 141 5.17 5.44 -14.37
N ARG A 142 5.10 6.64 -14.94
CA ARG A 142 3.83 7.17 -15.49
C ARG A 142 3.33 6.32 -16.66
N GLU A 143 4.23 5.94 -17.55
CA GLU A 143 3.90 5.07 -18.68
C GLU A 143 3.42 3.70 -18.21
N LEU A 144 4.12 3.08 -17.23
CA LEU A 144 3.74 1.81 -16.63
C LEU A 144 2.36 1.86 -15.99
N LEU A 145 2.02 2.95 -15.29
CA LEU A 145 0.69 3.13 -14.67
C LEU A 145 -0.43 3.17 -15.70
N ILE A 146 -0.22 3.87 -16.82
CA ILE A 146 -1.16 3.90 -17.94
C ILE A 146 -1.30 2.48 -18.51
N PHE A 147 -0.19 1.81 -18.77
CA PHE A 147 -0.17 0.46 -19.31
C PHE A 147 -0.92 -0.53 -18.40
N CYS A 148 -0.65 -0.51 -17.09
CA CYS A 148 -1.39 -1.30 -16.09
C CYS A 148 -2.90 -1.05 -16.15
N SER A 149 -3.31 0.20 -16.29
CA SER A 149 -4.73 0.57 -16.36
C SER A 149 -5.44 -0.08 -17.54
N TYR A 150 -4.82 -0.16 -18.70
CA TYR A 150 -5.38 -0.85 -19.86
C TYR A 150 -5.40 -2.37 -19.69
N ARG A 151 -4.40 -2.94 -19.05
CA ARG A 151 -4.32 -4.39 -18.80
C ARG A 151 -5.33 -4.88 -17.76
N MET A 152 -5.75 -4.04 -16.82
CA MET A 152 -6.77 -4.40 -15.84
C MET A 152 -8.12 -4.76 -16.46
N ASP A 153 -8.46 -4.24 -17.62
CA ASP A 153 -9.70 -4.62 -18.33
C ASP A 153 -9.72 -6.09 -18.77
N SER A 154 -8.54 -6.69 -18.91
CA SER A 154 -8.36 -8.08 -19.34
C SER A 154 -8.08 -9.02 -18.15
N SER A 155 -8.02 -8.51 -16.92
CA SER A 155 -7.66 -9.30 -15.75
C SER A 155 -8.85 -10.10 -15.22
N ILE A 156 -8.58 -11.38 -14.88
CA ILE A 156 -9.52 -12.20 -14.12
C ILE A 156 -9.43 -11.74 -12.65
N PRO A 157 -10.55 -11.34 -12.02
CA PRO A 157 -10.53 -10.99 -10.61
C PRO A 157 -10.01 -12.17 -9.78
N VAL A 158 -9.03 -11.95 -8.95
CA VAL A 158 -8.62 -12.96 -7.96
C VAL A 158 -9.77 -13.09 -6.96
N GLU A 159 -10.39 -14.27 -6.88
CA GLU A 159 -11.41 -14.55 -5.88
C GLU A 159 -10.80 -14.36 -4.48
N SER A 160 -11.41 -13.48 -3.70
CA SER A 160 -11.02 -13.24 -2.32
C SER A 160 -11.50 -14.41 -1.47
N THR A 161 -10.57 -15.10 -0.82
CA THR A 161 -10.88 -16.12 0.22
C THR A 161 -10.97 -15.48 1.61
N ARG A 162 -11.23 -14.17 1.69
CA ARG A 162 -11.34 -13.45 2.96
C ARG A 162 -12.54 -13.97 3.77
N ASN A 163 -12.35 -14.04 5.09
CA ASN A 163 -13.43 -14.29 6.02
C ASN A 163 -14.55 -13.24 5.83
N PRO A 164 -15.80 -13.64 5.52
CA PRO A 164 -16.89 -12.69 5.24
C PRO A 164 -17.16 -11.70 6.38
N LEU A 165 -16.93 -12.11 7.64
CA LEU A 165 -17.06 -11.21 8.79
C LEU A 165 -16.04 -10.07 8.74
N VAL A 166 -14.79 -10.39 8.38
CA VAL A 166 -13.73 -9.38 8.26
C VAL A 166 -13.99 -8.46 7.07
N GLU A 167 -14.50 -8.99 5.97
CA GLU A 167 -14.91 -8.17 4.82
C GLU A 167 -15.99 -7.16 5.20
N THR A 168 -17.01 -7.61 5.96
CA THR A 168 -18.05 -6.71 6.50
C THR A 168 -17.45 -5.67 7.44
N MET A 169 -16.52 -6.06 8.35
CA MET A 169 -15.84 -5.12 9.24
C MET A 169 -15.07 -4.06 8.47
N LEU A 170 -14.32 -4.45 7.44
CA LEU A 170 -13.55 -3.53 6.60
C LEU A 170 -14.44 -2.55 5.83
N GLY A 171 -15.57 -3.01 5.32
CA GLY A 171 -16.60 -2.15 4.71
C GLY A 171 -17.13 -1.13 5.70
N LEU A 172 -17.61 -1.58 6.88
CA LEU A 172 -18.09 -0.70 7.94
C LEU A 172 -17.04 0.32 8.40
N ILE A 173 -15.77 -0.09 8.51
CA ILE A 173 -14.66 0.82 8.85
C ILE A 173 -14.50 1.89 7.76
N SER A 174 -14.46 1.48 6.50
CA SER A 174 -14.25 2.40 5.38
C SER A 174 -15.35 3.46 5.27
N GLU A 175 -16.59 3.07 5.49
CA GLU A 175 -17.78 3.94 5.38
C GLU A 175 -17.99 4.87 6.58
N ASN A 176 -17.32 4.59 7.71
CA ASN A 176 -17.61 5.29 8.96
C ASN A 176 -16.38 5.96 9.61
N LEU A 177 -15.33 6.28 8.83
CA LEU A 177 -14.09 6.86 9.37
C LEU A 177 -14.31 8.20 10.10
N GLU A 178 -15.34 8.95 9.74
CA GLU A 178 -15.69 10.24 10.34
C GLU A 178 -16.58 10.13 11.59
N LYS A 179 -16.88 8.92 12.03
CA LYS A 179 -17.72 8.66 13.21
C LYS A 179 -16.89 8.15 14.39
N PRO A 180 -17.46 8.15 15.61
CA PRO A 180 -16.90 7.41 16.74
C PRO A 180 -16.85 5.92 16.41
N LEU A 181 -15.74 5.51 15.81
CA LEU A 181 -15.54 4.16 15.27
C LEU A 181 -14.57 3.39 16.18
N ASP A 182 -15.08 2.34 16.79
CA ASP A 182 -14.34 1.44 17.67
C ASP A 182 -14.91 0.01 17.63
N ALA A 183 -14.42 -0.86 18.51
CA ALA A 183 -14.89 -2.23 18.59
C ALA A 183 -16.36 -2.34 19.08
N ASP A 184 -16.83 -1.39 19.88
CA ASP A 184 -18.22 -1.37 20.36
C ASP A 184 -19.17 -0.97 19.22
N PHE A 185 -18.75 -0.03 18.37
CA PHE A 185 -19.49 0.32 17.15
C PHE A 185 -19.68 -0.91 16.26
N LEU A 186 -18.58 -1.58 15.87
CA LEU A 186 -18.66 -2.76 15.01
C LEU A 186 -19.45 -3.91 15.62
N ALA A 187 -19.31 -4.12 16.95
CA ALA A 187 -20.06 -5.14 17.66
C ALA A 187 -21.58 -4.90 17.60
N ARG A 188 -22.03 -3.65 17.74
CA ARG A 188 -23.44 -3.28 17.59
C ARG A 188 -23.94 -3.47 16.15
N GLU A 189 -23.21 -2.95 15.16
CA GLU A 189 -23.63 -3.04 13.76
C GLU A 189 -23.73 -4.48 13.27
N MET A 190 -22.88 -5.36 13.79
CA MET A 190 -22.81 -6.76 13.39
C MET A 190 -23.59 -7.71 14.33
N MET A 191 -24.20 -7.20 15.40
CA MET A 191 -24.88 -7.99 16.43
C MET A 191 -23.99 -9.08 17.05
N LEU A 192 -22.71 -8.74 17.30
CA LEU A 192 -21.68 -9.63 17.85
C LEU A 192 -21.14 -9.07 19.17
N SER A 193 -20.42 -9.91 19.92
CA SER A 193 -19.71 -9.41 21.11
C SER A 193 -18.44 -8.65 20.71
N LYS A 194 -18.07 -7.63 21.47
CA LYS A 194 -16.84 -6.84 21.29
C LYS A 194 -15.59 -7.73 21.24
N SER A 195 -15.49 -8.68 22.17
CA SER A 195 -14.34 -9.59 22.22
C SER A 195 -14.24 -10.47 20.98
N TYR A 196 -15.37 -10.94 20.46
CA TYR A 196 -15.40 -11.75 19.24
C TYR A 196 -14.93 -10.94 18.03
N VAL A 197 -15.47 -9.73 17.85
CA VAL A 197 -15.05 -8.80 16.77
C VAL A 197 -13.54 -8.54 16.82
N GLN A 198 -12.99 -8.21 18.01
CA GLN A 198 -11.57 -7.96 18.18
C GLN A 198 -10.71 -9.19 17.86
N ASN A 199 -11.13 -10.36 18.35
CA ASN A 199 -10.37 -11.60 18.15
C ASN A 199 -10.35 -12.03 16.68
N VAL A 200 -11.52 -12.09 16.02
CA VAL A 200 -11.63 -12.48 14.62
C VAL A 200 -10.82 -11.49 13.75
N PHE A 201 -10.98 -10.18 13.96
CA PHE A 201 -10.23 -9.19 13.23
C PHE A 201 -8.71 -9.35 13.40
N SER A 202 -8.26 -9.52 14.65
CA SER A 202 -6.82 -9.64 14.92
C SER A 202 -6.21 -10.94 14.41
N GLN A 203 -6.96 -12.03 14.41
CA GLN A 203 -6.52 -13.33 13.88
C GLN A 203 -6.34 -13.28 12.34
N GLU A 204 -7.32 -12.72 11.65
CA GLU A 204 -7.31 -12.66 10.18
C GLU A 204 -6.37 -11.57 9.64
N MET A 205 -6.43 -10.38 10.25
CA MET A 205 -5.67 -9.21 9.78
C MET A 205 -4.25 -9.14 10.36
N HIS A 206 -3.94 -9.94 11.39
CA HIS A 206 -2.66 -9.92 12.11
C HIS A 206 -2.29 -8.52 12.67
N ILE A 207 -3.29 -7.67 12.89
CA ILE A 207 -3.17 -6.34 13.50
C ILE A 207 -4.37 -6.09 14.43
N GLY A 208 -4.13 -5.43 15.55
CA GLY A 208 -5.23 -5.08 16.45
C GLY A 208 -6.19 -4.06 15.81
N LEU A 209 -7.50 -4.29 15.97
CA LEU A 209 -8.57 -3.48 15.36
C LEU A 209 -8.41 -1.98 15.61
N LYS A 210 -8.14 -1.56 16.85
CA LYS A 210 -7.94 -0.15 17.21
C LYS A 210 -6.78 0.47 16.43
N LYS A 211 -5.68 -0.26 16.27
CA LYS A 211 -4.51 0.21 15.52
C LYS A 211 -4.85 0.38 14.04
N TYR A 212 -5.57 -0.57 13.45
CA TYR A 212 -6.02 -0.51 12.06
C TYR A 212 -6.94 0.68 11.80
N ILE A 213 -7.98 0.88 12.63
CA ILE A 213 -8.89 2.03 12.54
C ILE A 213 -8.12 3.36 12.62
N THR A 214 -7.21 3.47 13.61
CA THR A 214 -6.39 4.68 13.77
C THR A 214 -5.56 4.96 12.53
N GLN A 215 -4.96 3.95 11.92
CA GLN A 215 -4.19 4.09 10.69
C GLN A 215 -5.06 4.58 9.53
N LYS A 216 -6.23 3.96 9.31
CA LYS A 216 -7.17 4.39 8.25
C LYS A 216 -7.61 5.83 8.43
N LYS A 217 -7.97 6.24 9.66
CA LYS A 217 -8.30 7.65 9.98
C LYS A 217 -7.14 8.60 9.67
N LEU A 218 -5.90 8.23 9.99
CA LEU A 218 -4.72 9.07 9.72
C LEU A 218 -4.44 9.24 8.22
N PHE A 219 -4.68 8.21 7.40
CA PHE A 219 -4.53 8.34 5.94
C PHE A 219 -5.63 9.20 5.32
N ALA A 220 -6.88 9.04 5.77
CA ALA A 220 -7.96 9.93 5.35
C ALA A 220 -7.69 11.38 5.77
N ALA A 221 -7.20 11.59 6.99
CA ALA A 221 -6.75 12.88 7.50
C ALA A 221 -5.64 13.51 6.64
N GLN A 222 -4.70 12.71 6.13
CA GLN A 222 -3.64 13.20 5.24
C GLN A 222 -4.20 13.76 3.93
N ALA A 223 -5.19 13.09 3.34
CA ALA A 223 -5.83 13.56 2.11
C ALA A 223 -6.52 14.92 2.33
N ASP A 224 -7.26 15.09 3.43
CA ASP A 224 -7.94 16.33 3.77
C ASP A 224 -6.96 17.49 4.08
N LEU A 225 -5.86 17.19 4.78
CA LEU A 225 -4.79 18.17 5.03
C LEU A 225 -4.14 18.62 3.71
N ALA A 226 -3.91 17.70 2.78
CA ALA A 226 -3.40 18.00 1.44
C ALA A 226 -4.40 18.87 0.66
N GLY A 227 -5.71 18.63 0.83
CA GLY A 227 -6.81 19.43 0.29
C GLY A 227 -6.97 20.81 0.94
N GLY A 228 -6.18 21.12 1.98
CA GLY A 228 -6.15 22.45 2.62
C GLY A 228 -6.99 22.57 3.90
N MET A 229 -7.59 21.49 4.40
CA MET A 229 -8.30 21.51 5.67
C MET A 229 -7.31 21.76 6.82
N SER A 230 -7.75 22.49 7.86
CA SER A 230 -6.89 22.75 9.01
C SER A 230 -6.68 21.48 9.85
N ALA A 231 -5.52 21.37 10.51
CA ALA A 231 -5.22 20.22 11.36
C ALA A 231 -6.19 20.08 12.55
N ALA A 232 -6.79 21.17 13.00
CA ALA A 232 -7.81 21.15 14.05
C ALA A 232 -9.12 20.58 13.52
N ASP A 233 -9.56 21.03 12.34
CA ASP A 233 -10.79 20.54 11.71
C ASP A 233 -10.68 19.07 11.34
N VAL A 234 -9.52 18.64 10.82
CA VAL A 234 -9.25 17.22 10.53
C VAL A 234 -9.29 16.38 11.80
N CYS A 235 -8.68 16.86 12.89
CA CYS A 235 -8.74 16.16 14.18
C CYS A 235 -10.18 15.96 14.66
N ALA A 236 -11.02 16.98 14.53
CA ALA A 236 -12.44 16.92 14.87
C ALA A 236 -13.22 16.01 13.92
N LYS A 237 -13.01 16.15 12.60
CA LYS A 237 -13.72 15.38 11.56
C LYS A 237 -13.55 13.87 11.76
N TYR A 238 -12.34 13.42 12.09
CA TYR A 238 -12.06 12.00 12.27
C TYR A 238 -12.17 11.52 13.73
N GLU A 239 -12.79 12.31 14.61
CA GLU A 239 -13.09 11.91 15.98
C GLU A 239 -11.84 11.42 16.75
N PHE A 240 -10.70 12.12 16.61
CA PHE A 240 -9.56 11.88 17.46
C PHE A 240 -9.82 12.47 18.87
N SER A 241 -9.49 11.70 19.90
CA SER A 241 -9.78 12.07 21.31
C SER A 241 -9.21 13.43 21.73
N ASP A 242 -8.05 13.81 21.18
CA ASP A 242 -7.40 15.07 21.40
C ASP A 242 -6.36 15.37 20.32
N TYR A 243 -6.07 16.66 20.13
CA TYR A 243 -5.12 17.14 19.14
C TYR A 243 -3.69 16.62 19.37
N SER A 244 -3.26 16.48 20.62
CA SER A 244 -1.91 16.01 20.94
C SER A 244 -1.72 14.56 20.57
N SER A 245 -2.73 13.72 20.79
CA SER A 245 -2.76 12.31 20.38
C SER A 245 -2.74 12.20 18.86
N PHE A 246 -3.61 12.96 18.17
CA PHE A 246 -3.63 13.04 16.71
C PHE A 246 -2.25 13.43 16.16
N PHE A 247 -1.67 14.52 16.68
CA PHE A 247 -0.36 15.02 16.24
C PHE A 247 0.74 13.96 16.37
N ARG A 248 0.82 13.29 17.53
CA ARG A 248 1.84 12.25 17.77
C ARG A 248 1.67 11.06 16.82
N HIS A 249 0.46 10.56 16.67
CA HIS A 249 0.18 9.42 15.80
C HIS A 249 0.45 9.78 14.33
N TYR A 250 0.00 10.96 13.89
CA TYR A 250 0.22 11.45 12.55
C TYR A 250 1.72 11.60 12.24
N LYS A 251 2.48 12.32 13.11
CA LYS A 251 3.92 12.50 12.93
C LYS A 251 4.68 11.17 12.91
N LYS A 252 4.31 10.25 13.80
CA LYS A 252 4.92 8.91 13.84
C LYS A 252 4.69 8.14 12.54
N MET A 253 3.51 8.26 11.94
CA MET A 253 3.12 7.50 10.76
C MET A 253 3.59 8.15 9.46
N MET A 254 3.43 9.47 9.33
CA MET A 254 3.72 10.21 8.09
C MET A 254 5.15 10.77 8.03
N GLY A 255 5.89 10.74 9.15
CA GLY A 255 7.23 11.29 9.25
C GLY A 255 7.28 12.82 9.32
N VAL A 256 6.16 13.50 9.09
CA VAL A 256 6.01 14.97 9.08
C VAL A 256 4.86 15.40 9.99
N SER A 257 4.84 16.66 10.44
CA SER A 257 3.74 17.16 11.26
C SER A 257 2.49 17.47 10.42
N PRO A 258 1.26 17.41 11.00
CA PRO A 258 0.02 17.76 10.28
C PRO A 258 -0.03 19.20 9.78
N ARG A 259 0.85 20.09 10.28
CA ARG A 259 0.97 21.50 9.88
C ARG A 259 1.96 21.73 8.75
N GLU A 260 2.88 20.80 8.54
CA GLU A 260 3.85 20.87 7.45
C GLU A 260 3.17 20.44 6.15
N LYS A 261 2.88 21.41 5.27
CA LYS A 261 2.57 21.08 3.88
C LYS A 261 3.79 20.35 3.31
N LYS A 262 3.66 19.08 2.93
CA LYS A 262 4.65 18.49 2.02
C LYS A 262 4.74 19.45 0.84
N ARG A 263 5.88 20.09 0.65
CA ARG A 263 6.15 20.86 -0.58
C ARG A 263 6.00 19.84 -1.71
N SER A 264 4.91 19.90 -2.43
CA SER A 264 4.77 19.26 -3.73
C SER A 264 5.90 19.83 -4.57
N GLY A 265 6.92 19.01 -4.80
CA GLY A 265 8.04 19.40 -5.66
C GLY A 265 7.50 19.75 -7.02
N ALA A 266 7.84 20.96 -7.46
CA ALA A 266 7.65 21.42 -8.81
C ALA A 266 8.35 20.50 -9.82
#